data_4691675f55216b075ca2977e40d645ef
#
_entry.id   4691675f55216b075ca2977e40d645ef
#
_cell.length_a   1.000
_cell.length_b   1.000
_cell.length_c   1.000
_cell.angle_alpha   90.00
_cell.angle_beta   90.00
_cell.angle_gamma   90.00
#
_symmetry.space_group_name_H-M   'P 1'
#
loop_
_entity.id
_entity.type
_entity.pdbx_description
1 polymer ?
#
loop_
_entity_poly.entity_id
_entity_poly.type
_entity_poly.pdbx_seq_one_letter_code
_entity_poly.pdbx_strand_id
1 'polypeptide(L)'
;MLPALETAYKDIHAHPELSMQEHRTAGIAAKHLRDNGYDVVTGVGNTGVVGVLRNAEGPTVMLRADMDALPIREATSLDYASTATAKDASGSVVHVAHACGHDMHVAWLMGVAALFSKQRDAWAGTLVTVFQPGEETAQGARAMIADGLLDRFPKPDIVLGQHVMVGSSGTIAGSAGPITSAADSLQIRLFGRGAHGSMPQASVDPIVMAAAVVLRLQTIVAREIGATDAAVVTVGVLQAGSKENVIPDEAVIKLNVRTFDEGVRKHVLSAIERIANAEAAASGAPRPPEITPLDRYPLNINDKQSSDRVAAA
;
A
#
# COMPACT_ATOMS: atom_id res chain seq x y z
N MET A 1 0.54 -9.86 30.20
CA MET A 1 0.36 -9.06 28.97
C MET A 1 0.74 -9.86 27.72
N LEU A 2 1.97 -10.35 27.57
CA LEU A 2 2.41 -11.08 26.37
C LEU A 2 1.51 -12.24 25.94
N PRO A 3 1.07 -13.17 26.82
CA PRO A 3 0.20 -14.27 26.39
C PRO A 3 -1.15 -13.80 25.81
N ALA A 4 -1.70 -12.71 26.32
CA ALA A 4 -2.96 -12.16 25.79
C ALA A 4 -2.77 -11.51 24.42
N LEU A 5 -1.62 -10.86 24.17
CA LEU A 5 -1.27 -10.29 22.87
C LEU A 5 -0.99 -11.39 21.85
N GLU A 6 -0.30 -12.46 22.24
CA GLU A 6 -0.08 -13.62 21.38
C GLU A 6 -1.41 -14.29 20.98
N THR A 7 -2.34 -14.41 21.93
CA THR A 7 -3.68 -14.92 21.66
C THR A 7 -4.42 -14.03 20.66
N ALA A 8 -4.36 -12.70 20.84
CA ALA A 8 -4.99 -11.75 19.93
C ALA A 8 -4.35 -11.79 18.53
N TYR A 9 -3.03 -11.87 18.45
CA TYR A 9 -2.30 -12.04 17.21
C TYR A 9 -2.74 -13.27 16.44
N LYS A 10 -2.71 -14.47 17.08
CA LYS A 10 -3.12 -15.73 16.46
C LYS A 10 -4.59 -15.72 16.02
N ASP A 11 -5.43 -15.07 16.81
CA ASP A 11 -6.84 -14.93 16.49
C ASP A 11 -7.10 -14.02 15.29
N ILE A 12 -6.39 -12.89 15.18
CA ILE A 12 -6.45 -12.00 14.01
C ILE A 12 -5.88 -12.71 12.78
N HIS A 13 -4.75 -13.40 12.93
CA HIS A 13 -4.10 -14.17 11.86
C HIS A 13 -5.02 -15.23 11.26
N ALA A 14 -5.74 -15.98 12.12
CA ALA A 14 -6.68 -17.01 11.68
C ALA A 14 -7.96 -16.46 11.04
N HIS A 15 -8.28 -15.18 11.25
CA HIS A 15 -9.50 -14.54 10.78
C HIS A 15 -9.20 -13.21 10.04
N PRO A 16 -8.37 -13.24 8.98
CA PRO A 16 -7.96 -12.05 8.26
C PRO A 16 -9.13 -11.46 7.46
N GLU A 17 -9.10 -10.15 7.30
CA GLU A 17 -10.11 -9.40 6.56
C GLU A 17 -9.45 -8.57 5.46
N LEU A 18 -10.08 -8.48 4.28
CA LEU A 18 -9.58 -7.68 3.16
C LEU A 18 -9.64 -6.19 3.44
N SER A 19 -8.86 -5.43 2.67
CA SER A 19 -8.84 -3.96 2.70
C SER A 19 -10.23 -3.35 2.69
N MET A 20 -10.50 -2.44 3.61
CA MET A 20 -11.76 -1.74 3.82
C MET A 20 -12.93 -2.66 4.29
N GLN A 21 -12.62 -3.89 4.73
CA GLN A 21 -13.57 -4.86 5.28
C GLN A 21 -13.19 -5.33 6.70
N GLU A 22 -12.28 -4.66 7.39
CA GLU A 22 -11.64 -5.05 8.66
C GLU A 22 -12.53 -4.83 9.89
N HIS A 23 -13.81 -5.22 9.80
CA HIS A 23 -14.81 -4.96 10.86
C HIS A 23 -14.50 -5.69 12.16
N ARG A 24 -14.07 -6.96 12.08
CA ARG A 24 -13.73 -7.78 13.23
C ARG A 24 -12.46 -7.29 13.91
N THR A 25 -11.41 -7.09 13.15
CA THR A 25 -10.10 -6.60 13.62
C THR A 25 -10.24 -5.21 14.26
N ALA A 26 -10.99 -4.31 13.63
CA ALA A 26 -11.35 -3.00 14.19
C ALA A 26 -12.10 -3.12 15.52
N GLY A 27 -13.03 -4.07 15.61
CA GLY A 27 -13.77 -4.36 16.85
C GLY A 27 -12.86 -4.84 17.99
N ILE A 28 -11.89 -5.70 17.70
CA ILE A 28 -10.88 -6.18 18.67
C ILE A 28 -10.03 -5.00 19.16
N ALA A 29 -9.48 -4.21 18.25
CA ALA A 29 -8.67 -3.04 18.57
C ALA A 29 -9.46 -2.02 19.40
N ALA A 30 -10.68 -1.68 19.01
CA ALA A 30 -11.54 -0.75 19.72
C ALA A 30 -11.89 -1.22 21.15
N LYS A 31 -12.21 -2.52 21.30
CA LYS A 31 -12.46 -3.09 22.64
C LYS A 31 -11.22 -3.00 23.51
N HIS A 32 -10.05 -3.39 22.98
CA HIS A 32 -8.79 -3.35 23.71
C HIS A 32 -8.46 -1.93 24.19
N LEU A 33 -8.64 -0.93 23.34
CA LEU A 33 -8.40 0.46 23.68
C LEU A 33 -9.35 0.94 24.80
N ARG A 34 -10.66 0.63 24.70
CA ARG A 34 -11.64 1.00 25.73
C ARG A 34 -11.31 0.36 27.09
N ASP A 35 -10.94 -0.93 27.07
CA ASP A 35 -10.56 -1.67 28.29
C ASP A 35 -9.30 -1.07 28.96
N ASN A 36 -8.47 -0.34 28.19
CA ASN A 36 -7.29 0.38 28.66
C ASN A 36 -7.53 1.89 28.86
N GLY A 37 -8.77 2.35 28.87
CA GLY A 37 -9.15 3.72 29.27
C GLY A 37 -8.87 4.80 28.21
N TYR A 38 -8.85 4.43 26.92
CA TYR A 38 -8.79 5.39 25.82
C TYR A 38 -10.16 5.92 25.45
N ASP A 39 -10.22 7.18 25.02
CA ASP A 39 -11.36 7.73 24.28
C ASP A 39 -11.31 7.16 22.87
N VAL A 40 -12.31 6.35 22.46
CA VAL A 40 -12.26 5.56 21.22
C VAL A 40 -13.34 5.98 20.25
N VAL A 41 -12.94 6.31 19.02
CA VAL A 41 -13.81 6.52 17.87
C VAL A 41 -13.56 5.41 16.84
N THR A 42 -14.63 4.77 16.40
CA THR A 42 -14.62 3.72 15.36
C THR A 42 -15.26 4.24 14.08
N GLY A 43 -14.97 3.58 12.95
CA GLY A 43 -15.54 3.93 11.66
C GLY A 43 -14.87 5.13 11.00
N VAL A 44 -13.69 5.54 11.46
CA VAL A 44 -12.93 6.64 10.85
C VAL A 44 -12.38 6.18 9.50
N GLY A 45 -12.84 6.78 8.42
CA GLY A 45 -12.49 6.36 7.07
C GLY A 45 -12.99 4.95 6.71
N ASN A 46 -14.15 4.54 7.19
CA ASN A 46 -14.86 3.27 7.07
C ASN A 46 -14.63 2.33 8.27
N THR A 47 -13.58 1.53 8.32
CA THR A 47 -13.31 0.55 9.40
C THR A 47 -12.24 1.01 10.39
N GLY A 48 -11.61 2.17 10.17
CA GLY A 48 -10.53 2.67 11.01
C GLY A 48 -10.94 2.95 12.45
N VAL A 49 -9.99 2.80 13.36
CA VAL A 49 -10.16 3.05 14.80
C VAL A 49 -9.14 4.04 15.30
N VAL A 50 -9.58 5.05 16.02
CA VAL A 50 -8.70 6.03 16.67
C VAL A 50 -8.95 6.02 18.16
N GLY A 51 -7.90 5.84 18.96
CA GLY A 51 -7.93 5.95 20.41
C GLY A 51 -7.06 7.09 20.90
N VAL A 52 -7.56 7.87 21.84
CA VAL A 52 -6.84 8.99 22.45
C VAL A 52 -6.68 8.75 23.94
N LEU A 53 -5.45 8.79 24.42
CA LEU A 53 -5.11 8.69 25.84
C LEU A 53 -4.36 9.96 26.25
N ARG A 54 -4.98 10.76 27.12
CA ARG A 54 -4.37 11.98 27.66
C ARG A 54 -3.77 11.72 29.05
N ASN A 55 -2.57 12.24 29.28
CA ASN A 55 -1.85 12.07 30.53
C ASN A 55 -0.96 13.29 30.81
N ALA A 56 -1.49 14.29 31.54
CA ALA A 56 -0.86 15.57 31.82
C ALA A 56 -0.53 16.40 30.53
N GLU A 57 0.10 17.57 30.73
CA GLU A 57 0.54 18.43 29.64
C GLU A 57 1.83 17.89 29.00
N GLY A 58 1.92 17.94 27.69
CA GLY A 58 3.09 17.44 26.96
C GLY A 58 2.80 17.21 25.45
N PRO A 59 3.76 16.62 24.75
CA PRO A 59 3.63 16.41 23.29
C PRO A 59 2.52 15.42 22.93
N THR A 60 2.02 15.56 21.70
CA THR A 60 1.11 14.59 21.11
C THR A 60 1.89 13.63 20.19
N VAL A 61 1.87 12.37 20.53
CA VAL A 61 2.50 11.31 19.72
C VAL A 61 1.40 10.45 19.11
N MET A 62 1.46 10.24 17.79
CA MET A 62 0.57 9.32 17.07
C MET A 62 1.31 8.05 16.72
N LEU A 63 0.72 6.91 17.03
CA LEU A 63 1.22 5.58 16.64
C LEU A 63 0.22 4.94 15.67
N ARG A 64 0.74 4.33 14.59
CA ARG A 64 -0.07 3.74 13.53
C ARG A 64 0.24 2.26 13.36
N ALA A 65 -0.82 1.46 13.24
CA ALA A 65 -0.80 0.09 12.72
C ALA A 65 -1.86 -0.06 11.63
N ASP A 66 -1.57 -0.78 10.58
CA ASP A 66 -2.53 -1.21 9.58
C ASP A 66 -3.23 -2.51 10.02
N MET A 67 -4.36 -2.84 9.38
CA MET A 67 -5.22 -3.94 9.83
C MET A 67 -5.57 -4.95 8.73
N ASP A 68 -5.44 -4.57 7.47
CA ASP A 68 -5.95 -5.34 6.34
C ASP A 68 -5.04 -6.51 5.94
N ALA A 69 -5.63 -7.48 5.26
CA ALA A 69 -4.98 -8.67 4.74
C ALA A 69 -5.09 -8.76 3.22
N LEU A 70 -4.32 -9.67 2.64
CA LEU A 70 -4.18 -9.84 1.20
C LEU A 70 -5.11 -10.95 0.65
N PRO A 71 -5.57 -10.81 -0.62
CA PRO A 71 -6.38 -11.83 -1.29
C PRO A 71 -5.51 -13.01 -1.78
N ILE A 72 -4.85 -13.67 -0.85
CA ILE A 72 -3.94 -14.78 -1.14
C ILE A 72 -4.22 -15.99 -0.24
N ARG A 73 -3.87 -17.19 -0.71
CA ARG A 73 -3.99 -18.42 0.09
C ARG A 73 -2.76 -18.59 0.95
N GLU A 74 -2.96 -18.81 2.25
CA GLU A 74 -1.88 -19.15 3.16
C GLU A 74 -1.37 -20.59 2.92
N ALA A 75 -0.04 -20.76 3.05
CA ALA A 75 0.65 -22.06 2.87
C ALA A 75 1.69 -22.32 3.98
N THR A 76 1.52 -21.71 5.16
CA THR A 76 2.50 -21.82 6.27
C THR A 76 2.40 -23.13 7.04
N SER A 77 1.25 -23.82 7.02
CA SER A 77 0.97 -25.02 7.83
C SER A 77 0.99 -24.77 9.35
N LEU A 78 0.80 -23.54 9.80
CA LEU A 78 0.64 -23.20 11.21
C LEU A 78 -0.70 -23.72 11.74
N ASP A 79 -0.77 -24.03 13.04
CA ASP A 79 -2.00 -24.48 13.71
C ASP A 79 -3.10 -23.40 13.76
N TYR A 80 -2.72 -22.14 13.58
CA TYR A 80 -3.60 -20.97 13.46
C TYR A 80 -3.60 -20.37 12.04
N ALA A 81 -3.15 -21.11 11.03
CA ALA A 81 -3.17 -20.65 9.63
C ALA A 81 -4.58 -20.29 9.16
N SER A 82 -4.69 -19.27 8.35
CA SER A 82 -5.97 -18.83 7.79
C SER A 82 -6.52 -19.82 6.77
N THR A 83 -7.80 -20.14 6.93
CA THR A 83 -8.63 -20.82 5.91
C THR A 83 -9.75 -19.89 5.40
N ALA A 84 -9.72 -18.62 5.80
CA ALA A 84 -10.75 -17.65 5.49
C ALA A 84 -10.87 -17.38 3.99
N THR A 85 -12.10 -17.09 3.58
CA THR A 85 -12.39 -16.58 2.23
C THR A 85 -13.28 -15.36 2.33
N ALA A 86 -13.11 -14.42 1.40
CA ALA A 86 -13.94 -13.22 1.31
C ALA A 86 -14.22 -12.89 -0.16
N LYS A 87 -15.15 -11.96 -0.40
CA LYS A 87 -15.36 -11.38 -1.74
C LYS A 87 -14.46 -10.17 -1.91
N ASP A 88 -13.66 -10.19 -2.96
CA ASP A 88 -12.87 -9.03 -3.36
C ASP A 88 -13.72 -7.94 -4.03
N ALA A 89 -13.09 -6.83 -4.42
CA ALA A 89 -13.77 -5.71 -5.07
C ALA A 89 -14.43 -6.07 -6.42
N SER A 90 -14.03 -7.18 -7.05
CA SER A 90 -14.66 -7.71 -8.27
C SER A 90 -15.87 -8.60 -7.98
N GLY A 91 -16.13 -8.93 -6.71
CA GLY A 91 -17.14 -9.89 -6.27
C GLY A 91 -16.69 -11.35 -6.32
N SER A 92 -15.43 -11.61 -6.68
CA SER A 92 -14.85 -12.95 -6.71
C SER A 92 -14.53 -13.45 -5.31
N VAL A 93 -14.81 -14.72 -5.04
CA VAL A 93 -14.42 -15.36 -3.78
C VAL A 93 -12.94 -15.70 -3.83
N VAL A 94 -12.17 -15.13 -2.90
CA VAL A 94 -10.73 -15.32 -2.79
C VAL A 94 -10.35 -15.82 -1.39
N HIS A 95 -9.26 -16.53 -1.27
CA HIS A 95 -8.64 -16.80 0.03
C HIS A 95 -8.05 -15.51 0.59
N VAL A 96 -7.98 -15.42 1.92
CA VAL A 96 -7.45 -14.24 2.61
C VAL A 96 -6.39 -14.67 3.62
N ALA A 97 -5.24 -13.97 3.64
CA ALA A 97 -4.20 -14.22 4.63
C ALA A 97 -3.40 -12.95 4.95
N HIS A 98 -2.91 -12.86 6.19
CA HIS A 98 -1.98 -11.82 6.64
C HIS A 98 -0.55 -12.11 6.18
N ALA A 99 -0.29 -11.96 4.86
CA ALA A 99 1.04 -12.19 4.30
C ALA A 99 1.97 -10.97 4.38
N CYS A 100 1.45 -9.80 4.76
CA CYS A 100 2.22 -8.58 5.03
C CYS A 100 2.47 -8.33 6.53
N GLY A 101 1.87 -9.12 7.43
CA GLY A 101 2.11 -9.08 8.87
C GLY A 101 1.37 -7.97 9.62
N HIS A 102 0.28 -7.43 9.06
CA HIS A 102 -0.51 -6.38 9.70
C HIS A 102 -1.18 -6.84 11.01
N ASP A 103 -1.49 -8.13 11.14
CA ASP A 103 -1.91 -8.76 12.39
C ASP A 103 -0.89 -8.57 13.52
N MET A 104 0.40 -8.68 13.23
CA MET A 104 1.47 -8.39 14.18
C MET A 104 1.52 -6.90 14.52
N HIS A 105 1.33 -6.02 13.55
CA HIS A 105 1.29 -4.58 13.78
C HIS A 105 0.15 -4.19 14.73
N VAL A 106 -1.04 -4.76 14.52
CA VAL A 106 -2.19 -4.59 15.42
C VAL A 106 -1.83 -5.05 16.84
N ALA A 107 -1.26 -6.25 16.99
CA ALA A 107 -0.88 -6.79 18.30
C ALA A 107 0.17 -5.92 18.99
N TRP A 108 1.16 -5.41 18.26
CA TRP A 108 2.17 -4.50 18.81
C TRP A 108 1.55 -3.20 19.32
N LEU A 109 0.70 -2.56 18.53
CA LEU A 109 0.05 -1.31 18.92
C LEU A 109 -0.90 -1.53 20.12
N MET A 110 -1.60 -2.66 20.19
CA MET A 110 -2.37 -3.05 21.37
C MET A 110 -1.47 -3.18 22.61
N GLY A 111 -0.29 -3.79 22.46
CA GLY A 111 0.69 -3.92 23.55
C GLY A 111 1.18 -2.57 24.05
N VAL A 112 1.54 -1.67 23.14
CA VAL A 112 1.96 -0.30 23.47
C VAL A 112 0.83 0.46 24.17
N ALA A 113 -0.39 0.38 23.65
CA ALA A 113 -1.55 1.03 24.26
C ALA A 113 -1.78 0.60 25.73
N ALA A 114 -1.65 -0.71 25.99
CA ALA A 114 -1.77 -1.24 27.34
C ALA A 114 -0.63 -0.80 28.28
N LEU A 115 0.61 -0.70 27.75
CA LEU A 115 1.76 -0.21 28.53
C LEU A 115 1.58 1.24 28.95
N PHE A 116 1.26 2.13 28.03
CA PHE A 116 1.05 3.55 28.30
C PHE A 116 -0.11 3.79 29.27
N SER A 117 -1.18 3.01 29.17
CA SER A 117 -2.30 3.06 30.11
C SER A 117 -1.88 2.69 31.54
N LYS A 118 -1.01 1.68 31.70
CA LYS A 118 -0.58 1.18 33.02
C LYS A 118 0.53 1.98 33.65
N GLN A 119 1.34 2.67 32.87
CA GLN A 119 2.54 3.38 33.34
C GLN A 119 2.39 4.90 33.22
N ARG A 120 1.25 5.43 33.66
CA ARG A 120 0.95 6.86 33.52
C ARG A 120 1.95 7.79 34.24
N ASP A 121 2.58 7.32 35.31
CA ASP A 121 3.59 8.08 36.04
C ASP A 121 4.92 8.21 35.30
N ALA A 122 5.12 7.42 34.22
CA ALA A 122 6.37 7.40 33.45
C ALA A 122 6.37 8.34 32.23
N TRP A 123 5.25 8.99 31.92
CA TRP A 123 5.13 9.82 30.72
C TRP A 123 4.12 10.95 30.89
N ALA A 124 4.23 11.98 30.04
CA ALA A 124 3.30 13.11 29.97
C ALA A 124 2.99 13.42 28.50
N GLY A 125 1.80 13.95 28.22
CA GLY A 125 1.34 14.31 26.88
C GLY A 125 0.09 13.55 26.44
N THR A 126 -0.10 13.44 25.15
CA THR A 126 -1.23 12.74 24.54
C THR A 126 -0.72 11.64 23.58
N LEU A 127 -1.22 10.43 23.77
CA LEU A 127 -1.01 9.33 22.83
C LEU A 127 -2.25 9.15 21.95
N VAL A 128 -2.08 9.21 20.65
CA VAL A 128 -3.10 8.90 19.65
C VAL A 128 -2.72 7.57 18.99
N THR A 129 -3.56 6.57 19.13
CA THR A 129 -3.39 5.27 18.45
C THR A 129 -4.30 5.20 17.24
N VAL A 130 -3.76 4.85 16.08
CA VAL A 130 -4.48 4.76 14.82
C VAL A 130 -4.37 3.34 14.28
N PHE A 131 -5.50 2.63 14.23
CA PHE A 131 -5.61 1.36 13.52
C PHE A 131 -6.20 1.67 12.15
N GLN A 132 -5.33 1.63 11.14
CA GLN A 132 -5.63 2.07 9.78
C GLN A 132 -6.15 0.90 8.94
N PRO A 133 -7.29 1.07 8.23
CA PRO A 133 -7.75 0.09 7.24
C PRO A 133 -7.02 0.26 5.90
N GLY A 134 -7.20 -0.69 4.99
CA GLY A 134 -6.98 -0.56 3.55
C GLY A 134 -5.62 -0.02 3.14
N GLU A 135 -4.53 -0.51 3.73
CA GLU A 135 -3.17 -0.15 3.36
C GLU A 135 -2.83 -0.73 1.99
N GLU A 136 -3.14 -2.01 1.77
CA GLU A 136 -2.81 -2.79 0.57
C GLU A 136 -3.49 -2.27 -0.72
N THR A 137 -4.50 -1.43 -0.56
CA THR A 137 -5.20 -0.76 -1.67
C THR A 137 -4.94 0.75 -1.73
N ALA A 138 -4.04 1.28 -0.88
CA ALA A 138 -3.72 2.70 -0.75
C ALA A 138 -4.95 3.61 -0.43
N GLN A 139 -6.05 3.04 0.07
CA GLN A 139 -7.31 3.76 0.29
C GLN A 139 -7.48 4.24 1.73
N GLY A 140 -7.07 3.44 2.70
CA GLY A 140 -7.45 3.63 4.09
C GLY A 140 -6.92 4.92 4.72
N ALA A 141 -5.64 5.22 4.58
CA ALA A 141 -5.07 6.47 5.11
C ALA A 141 -5.75 7.70 4.50
N ARG A 142 -6.03 7.69 3.19
CA ARG A 142 -6.75 8.76 2.51
C ARG A 142 -8.17 8.90 3.01
N ALA A 143 -8.87 7.79 3.19
CA ALA A 143 -10.22 7.78 3.72
C ALA A 143 -10.27 8.33 5.15
N MET A 144 -9.32 7.93 6.02
CA MET A 144 -9.22 8.47 7.39
C MET A 144 -8.92 9.97 7.40
N ILE A 145 -8.00 10.44 6.55
CA ILE A 145 -7.68 11.88 6.43
C ILE A 145 -8.89 12.65 5.92
N ALA A 146 -9.58 12.15 4.90
CA ALA A 146 -10.79 12.77 4.35
C ALA A 146 -11.95 12.81 5.38
N ASP A 147 -12.01 11.83 6.29
CA ASP A 147 -12.95 11.81 7.42
C ASP A 147 -12.48 12.65 8.61
N GLY A 148 -11.43 13.44 8.44
CA GLY A 148 -10.95 14.41 9.42
C GLY A 148 -10.01 13.85 10.50
N LEU A 149 -9.23 12.83 10.21
CA LEU A 149 -8.24 12.29 11.16
C LEU A 149 -7.34 13.37 11.78
N LEU A 150 -6.94 14.38 11.01
CA LEU A 150 -6.04 15.44 11.46
C LEU A 150 -6.78 16.68 12.02
N ASP A 151 -8.12 16.71 11.93
CA ASP A 151 -8.94 17.84 12.37
C ASP A 151 -9.79 17.50 13.61
N ARG A 152 -10.28 16.26 13.71
CA ARG A 152 -11.16 15.77 14.78
C ARG A 152 -10.41 15.27 16.01
N PHE A 153 -9.13 14.93 15.85
CA PHE A 153 -8.29 14.36 16.89
C PHE A 153 -7.11 15.28 17.20
N PRO A 154 -6.43 15.11 18.34
CA PRO A 154 -5.26 15.90 18.69
C PRO A 154 -4.20 15.83 17.58
N LYS A 155 -3.80 16.99 17.07
CA LYS A 155 -2.79 17.07 16.01
C LYS A 155 -1.45 16.57 16.55
N PRO A 156 -0.83 15.56 15.91
CA PRO A 156 0.43 15.01 16.40
C PRO A 156 1.62 15.93 16.12
N ASP A 157 2.52 15.98 17.09
CA ASP A 157 3.87 16.54 16.91
C ASP A 157 4.79 15.54 16.23
N ILE A 158 4.58 14.24 16.48
CA ILE A 158 5.35 13.13 15.92
C ILE A 158 4.38 11.99 15.55
N VAL A 159 4.59 11.40 14.37
CA VAL A 159 3.91 10.17 13.94
C VAL A 159 4.93 9.07 13.82
N LEU A 160 4.68 7.94 14.47
CA LEU A 160 5.53 6.75 14.38
C LEU A 160 4.71 5.55 13.86
N GLY A 161 5.36 4.75 13.04
CA GLY A 161 4.86 3.47 12.56
C GLY A 161 6.01 2.48 12.46
N GLN A 162 5.68 1.20 12.46
CA GLN A 162 6.66 0.15 12.24
C GLN A 162 6.07 -0.91 11.33
N HIS A 163 6.92 -1.66 10.67
CA HIS A 163 6.53 -2.74 9.79
C HIS A 163 7.40 -3.97 10.06
N VAL A 164 6.78 -5.15 10.11
CA VAL A 164 7.51 -6.41 10.19
C VAL A 164 8.27 -6.65 8.89
N MET A 165 9.53 -7.07 9.00
CA MET A 165 10.39 -7.34 7.85
C MET A 165 11.06 -8.71 8.00
N VAL A 166 11.46 -9.28 6.88
CA VAL A 166 12.26 -10.51 6.87
C VAL A 166 13.63 -10.20 7.47
N GLY A 167 14.00 -10.95 8.51
CA GLY A 167 15.28 -10.76 9.21
C GLY A 167 15.36 -11.60 10.48
N SER A 168 16.41 -11.38 11.26
CA SER A 168 16.57 -12.06 12.56
C SER A 168 15.57 -11.51 13.57
N SER A 169 14.89 -12.41 14.28
CA SER A 169 13.95 -12.05 15.35
C SER A 169 14.65 -11.20 16.42
N GLY A 170 13.96 -10.16 16.91
CA GLY A 170 14.50 -9.21 17.89
C GLY A 170 15.35 -8.10 17.30
N THR A 171 15.54 -8.05 15.98
CA THR A 171 16.23 -6.94 15.32
C THR A 171 15.21 -5.83 15.00
N ILE A 172 15.60 -4.58 15.30
CA ILE A 172 14.88 -3.37 14.88
C ILE A 172 15.81 -2.58 13.97
N ALA A 173 15.30 -2.15 12.83
CA ALA A 173 16.04 -1.33 11.87
C ALA A 173 15.23 -0.08 11.51
N GLY A 174 15.93 1.02 11.26
CA GLY A 174 15.34 2.28 10.82
C GLY A 174 16.43 3.21 10.29
N SER A 175 16.04 4.18 9.48
CA SER A 175 16.96 5.22 9.01
C SER A 175 16.23 6.54 8.85
N ALA A 176 16.99 7.63 8.95
CA ALA A 176 16.52 8.95 8.53
C ALA A 176 16.48 9.06 7.00
N GLY A 177 15.66 9.97 6.48
CA GLY A 177 15.50 10.19 5.06
C GLY A 177 14.53 9.22 4.39
N PRO A 178 14.63 9.01 3.08
CA PRO A 178 13.75 8.11 2.34
C PRO A 178 13.89 6.67 2.83
N ILE A 179 12.81 6.07 3.34
CA ILE A 179 12.80 4.70 3.88
C ILE A 179 12.02 3.74 2.99
N THR A 180 10.86 4.17 2.46
CA THR A 180 10.11 3.41 1.48
C THR A 180 9.91 4.23 0.22
N SER A 181 10.02 3.58 -0.94
CA SER A 181 9.85 4.24 -2.23
C SER A 181 8.43 4.79 -2.41
N ALA A 182 8.30 5.87 -3.15
CA ALA A 182 7.03 6.15 -3.81
C ALA A 182 6.69 5.01 -4.79
N ALA A 183 5.40 4.72 -4.92
CA ALA A 183 4.92 3.72 -5.85
C ALA A 183 3.76 4.29 -6.68
N ASP A 184 3.82 4.08 -7.99
CA ASP A 184 2.73 4.39 -8.90
C ASP A 184 2.42 3.16 -9.74
N SER A 185 1.18 2.71 -9.71
CA SER A 185 0.65 1.70 -10.62
C SER A 185 -0.18 2.37 -11.71
N LEU A 186 0.09 2.04 -12.96
CA LEU A 186 -0.57 2.63 -14.12
C LEU A 186 -1.08 1.53 -15.05
N GLN A 187 -2.20 1.81 -15.72
CA GLN A 187 -2.66 1.06 -16.86
C GLN A 187 -2.53 1.93 -18.12
N ILE A 188 -1.94 1.37 -19.17
CA ILE A 188 -1.89 1.96 -20.52
C ILE A 188 -2.75 1.08 -21.41
N ARG A 189 -3.77 1.66 -22.01
CA ARG A 189 -4.61 1.04 -23.04
C ARG A 189 -4.24 1.61 -24.40
N LEU A 190 -3.77 0.77 -25.28
CA LEU A 190 -3.35 1.11 -26.63
C LEU A 190 -4.44 0.67 -27.60
N PHE A 191 -4.74 1.52 -28.56
CA PHE A 191 -5.82 1.31 -29.52
C PHE A 191 -5.25 1.05 -30.91
N GLY A 192 -5.64 -0.07 -31.46
CA GLY A 192 -5.33 -0.48 -32.83
C GLY A 192 -6.57 -0.54 -33.71
N ARG A 193 -6.45 -1.27 -34.76
CA ARG A 193 -7.54 -1.69 -35.65
C ARG A 193 -7.33 -3.15 -36.01
N GLY A 194 -8.26 -4.00 -35.57
CA GLY A 194 -8.22 -5.43 -35.78
C GLY A 194 -8.37 -5.83 -37.26
N ALA A 195 -7.86 -6.99 -37.57
CA ALA A 195 -8.00 -7.61 -38.89
C ALA A 195 -7.77 -9.12 -38.84
N HIS A 196 -8.04 -9.81 -39.91
CA HIS A 196 -7.64 -11.20 -40.08
C HIS A 196 -6.11 -11.28 -40.15
N GLY A 197 -5.47 -12.24 -39.46
CA GLY A 197 -4.02 -12.36 -39.35
C GLY A 197 -3.29 -12.51 -40.70
N SER A 198 -3.98 -12.97 -41.78
CA SER A 198 -3.43 -13.02 -43.15
C SER A 198 -3.53 -11.69 -43.90
N MET A 199 -4.13 -10.65 -43.31
CA MET A 199 -4.32 -9.34 -43.93
C MET A 199 -3.78 -8.20 -43.01
N PRO A 200 -2.50 -8.25 -42.57
CA PRO A 200 -1.95 -7.31 -41.63
C PRO A 200 -1.96 -5.86 -42.15
N GLN A 201 -1.90 -5.65 -43.46
CA GLN A 201 -1.97 -4.33 -44.11
C GLN A 201 -3.33 -3.62 -43.87
N ALA A 202 -4.37 -4.36 -43.50
CA ALA A 202 -5.68 -3.78 -43.16
C ALA A 202 -5.80 -3.39 -41.68
N SER A 203 -4.78 -3.72 -40.86
CA SER A 203 -4.76 -3.50 -39.41
C SER A 203 -3.93 -2.28 -39.00
N VAL A 204 -4.06 -1.94 -37.71
CA VAL A 204 -3.05 -1.26 -36.92
C VAL A 204 -2.84 -2.16 -35.71
N ASP A 205 -1.73 -2.89 -35.68
CA ASP A 205 -1.53 -3.98 -34.72
C ASP A 205 -1.14 -3.47 -33.34
N PRO A 206 -2.04 -3.56 -32.33
CA PRO A 206 -1.76 -3.09 -30.98
C PRO A 206 -0.80 -4.01 -30.21
N ILE A 207 -0.59 -5.27 -30.66
CA ILE A 207 0.39 -6.18 -30.03
C ILE A 207 1.81 -5.70 -30.36
N VAL A 208 2.09 -5.38 -31.62
CA VAL A 208 3.40 -4.84 -32.03
C VAL A 208 3.64 -3.49 -31.37
N MET A 209 2.62 -2.62 -31.32
CA MET A 209 2.67 -1.33 -30.64
C MET A 209 3.00 -1.50 -29.14
N ALA A 210 2.32 -2.42 -28.44
CA ALA A 210 2.55 -2.68 -27.03
C ALA A 210 3.96 -3.25 -26.77
N ALA A 211 4.45 -4.13 -27.62
CA ALA A 211 5.82 -4.64 -27.54
C ALA A 211 6.85 -3.51 -27.68
N ALA A 212 6.65 -2.58 -28.63
CA ALA A 212 7.51 -1.41 -28.80
C ALA A 212 7.48 -0.50 -27.55
N VAL A 213 6.31 -0.23 -27.00
CA VAL A 213 6.15 0.52 -25.74
C VAL A 213 6.95 -0.15 -24.63
N VAL A 214 6.76 -1.45 -24.40
CA VAL A 214 7.46 -2.20 -23.32
C VAL A 214 8.98 -2.08 -23.46
N LEU A 215 9.52 -2.28 -24.66
CA LEU A 215 10.96 -2.17 -24.93
C LEU A 215 11.45 -0.73 -24.71
N ARG A 216 10.72 0.26 -25.20
CA ARG A 216 11.09 1.67 -25.07
C ARG A 216 11.04 2.15 -23.62
N LEU A 217 10.08 1.69 -22.84
CA LEU A 217 9.99 2.03 -21.40
C LEU A 217 11.28 1.67 -20.63
N GLN A 218 12.00 0.62 -21.03
CA GLN A 218 13.27 0.24 -20.39
C GLN A 218 14.35 1.31 -20.57
N THR A 219 14.26 2.16 -21.60
CA THR A 219 15.22 3.24 -21.81
C THR A 219 15.11 4.37 -20.79
N ILE A 220 13.97 4.53 -20.09
CA ILE A 220 13.80 5.53 -19.05
C ILE A 220 14.86 5.35 -17.99
N VAL A 221 14.89 4.19 -17.32
CA VAL A 221 15.88 3.90 -16.28
C VAL A 221 17.30 3.85 -16.84
N ALA A 222 17.47 3.25 -18.03
CA ALA A 222 18.79 3.02 -18.60
C ALA A 222 19.44 4.28 -19.21
N ARG A 223 18.67 5.34 -19.57
CA ARG A 223 19.18 6.49 -20.34
C ARG A 223 18.70 7.85 -19.90
N GLU A 224 17.65 7.93 -19.06
CA GLU A 224 17.05 9.21 -18.66
C GLU A 224 17.15 9.49 -17.16
N ILE A 225 17.57 8.49 -16.36
CA ILE A 225 17.76 8.62 -14.91
C ILE A 225 19.27 8.72 -14.62
N GLY A 226 19.63 9.64 -13.72
CA GLY A 226 21.02 9.85 -13.30
C GLY A 226 21.58 8.61 -12.60
N ALA A 227 22.90 8.41 -12.71
CA ALA A 227 23.57 7.24 -12.15
C ALA A 227 23.48 7.14 -10.60
N THR A 228 23.21 8.27 -9.93
CA THR A 228 23.02 8.36 -8.47
C THR A 228 21.56 8.25 -8.05
N ASP A 229 20.63 8.27 -8.99
CA ASP A 229 19.20 8.26 -8.74
C ASP A 229 18.63 6.85 -8.85
N ALA A 230 17.61 6.56 -8.05
CA ALA A 230 16.99 5.24 -8.04
C ALA A 230 15.57 5.31 -8.62
N ALA A 231 15.35 4.52 -9.67
CA ALA A 231 14.03 4.29 -10.24
C ALA A 231 13.89 2.84 -10.74
N VAL A 232 12.68 2.29 -10.61
CA VAL A 232 12.31 1.00 -11.16
C VAL A 232 11.05 1.18 -11.99
N VAL A 233 11.03 0.63 -13.20
CA VAL A 233 9.85 0.56 -14.06
C VAL A 233 9.62 -0.89 -14.44
N THR A 234 8.56 -1.49 -13.89
CA THR A 234 8.23 -2.89 -14.13
C THR A 234 6.91 -2.99 -14.89
N VAL A 235 6.93 -3.66 -16.04
CA VAL A 235 5.71 -4.07 -16.73
C VAL A 235 5.31 -5.45 -16.21
N GLY A 236 4.24 -5.48 -15.40
CA GLY A 236 3.74 -6.72 -14.79
C GLY A 236 2.66 -7.42 -15.62
N VAL A 237 1.97 -6.69 -16.48
CA VAL A 237 0.89 -7.22 -17.32
C VAL A 237 1.03 -6.70 -18.75
N LEU A 238 0.92 -7.61 -19.72
CA LEU A 238 0.74 -7.32 -21.14
C LEU A 238 -0.33 -8.28 -21.67
N GLN A 239 -1.47 -7.74 -22.06
CA GLN A 239 -2.62 -8.51 -22.54
C GLN A 239 -3.13 -7.94 -23.87
N ALA A 240 -3.29 -8.81 -24.86
CA ALA A 240 -3.91 -8.47 -26.14
C ALA A 240 -4.35 -9.74 -26.87
N GLY A 241 -5.49 -9.64 -27.57
CA GLY A 241 -6.01 -10.73 -28.39
C GLY A 241 -6.43 -11.98 -27.61
N SER A 242 -7.04 -12.93 -28.33
CA SER A 242 -7.48 -14.21 -27.77
C SER A 242 -7.33 -15.36 -28.77
N LYS A 243 -7.05 -15.07 -30.05
CA LYS A 243 -6.99 -16.05 -31.14
C LYS A 243 -5.77 -15.74 -32.01
N GLU A 244 -4.97 -16.76 -32.34
CA GLU A 244 -3.68 -16.67 -33.05
C GLU A 244 -3.75 -16.09 -34.44
N ASN A 245 -4.89 -16.14 -35.11
CA ASN A 245 -5.10 -15.65 -36.48
C ASN A 245 -5.98 -14.39 -36.56
N VAL A 246 -6.15 -13.68 -35.44
CA VAL A 246 -6.91 -12.43 -35.35
C VAL A 246 -6.05 -11.35 -34.70
N ILE A 247 -5.80 -10.26 -35.41
CA ILE A 247 -5.20 -9.05 -34.86
C ILE A 247 -6.27 -8.33 -34.06
N PRO A 248 -6.07 -8.03 -32.74
CA PRO A 248 -7.09 -7.40 -31.89
C PRO A 248 -7.22 -5.90 -32.16
N ASP A 249 -8.24 -5.28 -31.55
CA ASP A 249 -8.46 -3.84 -31.62
C ASP A 249 -7.70 -3.06 -30.53
N GLU A 250 -7.21 -3.76 -29.49
CA GLU A 250 -6.55 -3.09 -28.35
C GLU A 250 -5.54 -4.00 -27.65
N ALA A 251 -4.63 -3.36 -26.92
CA ALA A 251 -3.72 -4.00 -25.96
C ALA A 251 -3.72 -3.23 -24.63
N VAL A 252 -3.52 -3.94 -23.53
CA VAL A 252 -3.44 -3.40 -22.18
C VAL A 252 -2.09 -3.73 -21.57
N ILE A 253 -1.41 -2.72 -21.09
CA ILE A 253 -0.18 -2.81 -20.30
C ILE A 253 -0.51 -2.32 -18.89
N LYS A 254 -0.11 -3.08 -17.85
CA LYS A 254 -0.09 -2.56 -16.47
C LYS A 254 1.35 -2.57 -15.97
N LEU A 255 1.74 -1.47 -15.35
CA LEU A 255 3.11 -1.27 -14.89
C LEU A 255 3.13 -0.64 -13.49
N ASN A 256 4.22 -0.89 -12.78
CA ASN A 256 4.51 -0.29 -11.48
C ASN A 256 5.84 0.48 -11.56
N VAL A 257 5.83 1.67 -11.00
CA VAL A 257 6.99 2.57 -10.90
C VAL A 257 7.37 2.70 -9.43
N ARG A 258 8.66 2.61 -9.13
CA ARG A 258 9.21 2.89 -7.79
C ARG A 258 10.29 3.95 -7.89
N THR A 259 10.23 4.95 -6.99
CA THR A 259 11.21 6.05 -6.95
C THR A 259 11.46 6.51 -5.50
N PHE A 260 12.64 7.10 -5.24
CA PHE A 260 13.02 7.63 -3.94
C PHE A 260 13.18 9.15 -3.93
N ASP A 261 12.77 9.81 -5.03
CA ASP A 261 12.79 11.27 -5.19
C ASP A 261 11.59 11.72 -6.03
N GLU A 262 10.94 12.82 -5.63
CA GLU A 262 9.75 13.35 -6.32
C GLU A 262 10.07 13.97 -7.69
N GLY A 263 11.28 14.47 -7.90
CA GLY A 263 11.74 14.98 -9.21
C GLY A 263 11.93 13.84 -10.19
N VAL A 264 12.63 12.79 -9.76
CA VAL A 264 12.80 11.53 -10.52
C VAL A 264 11.43 10.92 -10.84
N ARG A 265 10.53 10.87 -9.86
CA ARG A 265 9.17 10.35 -10.04
C ARG A 265 8.41 11.10 -11.14
N LYS A 266 8.38 12.42 -11.09
CA LYS A 266 7.73 13.26 -12.11
C LYS A 266 8.32 13.03 -13.48
N HIS A 267 9.66 12.93 -13.55
CA HIS A 267 10.35 12.67 -14.82
C HIS A 267 9.95 11.30 -15.41
N VAL A 268 9.99 10.24 -14.60
CA VAL A 268 9.62 8.87 -15.04
C VAL A 268 8.17 8.82 -15.54
N LEU A 269 7.22 9.39 -14.80
CA LEU A 269 5.81 9.41 -15.20
C LEU A 269 5.59 10.17 -16.51
N SER A 270 6.24 11.35 -16.68
CA SER A 270 6.18 12.11 -17.93
C SER A 270 6.83 11.35 -19.10
N ALA A 271 7.92 10.62 -18.86
CA ALA A 271 8.58 9.82 -19.87
C ALA A 271 7.69 8.64 -20.32
N ILE A 272 6.98 7.99 -19.40
CA ILE A 272 6.02 6.92 -19.72
C ILE A 272 4.92 7.46 -20.64
N GLU A 273 4.32 8.61 -20.29
CA GLU A 273 3.27 9.23 -21.11
C GLU A 273 3.79 9.61 -22.50
N ARG A 274 4.95 10.24 -22.57
CA ARG A 274 5.62 10.62 -23.83
C ARG A 274 5.88 9.40 -24.72
N ILE A 275 6.42 8.32 -24.15
CA ILE A 275 6.74 7.09 -24.89
C ILE A 275 5.48 6.43 -25.42
N ALA A 276 4.46 6.25 -24.58
CA ALA A 276 3.21 5.63 -25.00
C ALA A 276 2.54 6.41 -26.15
N ASN A 277 2.50 7.73 -26.06
CA ASN A 277 1.96 8.59 -27.13
C ASN A 277 2.80 8.53 -28.41
N ALA A 278 4.13 8.53 -28.29
CA ALA A 278 5.03 8.49 -29.45
C ALA A 278 4.94 7.14 -30.18
N GLU A 279 4.92 6.02 -29.50
CA GLU A 279 4.81 4.68 -30.12
C GLU A 279 3.41 4.47 -30.72
N ALA A 280 2.36 4.99 -30.12
CA ALA A 280 1.01 4.98 -30.70
C ALA A 280 0.95 5.79 -31.99
N ALA A 281 1.54 6.98 -32.01
CA ALA A 281 1.61 7.81 -33.20
C ALA A 281 2.46 7.16 -34.31
N ALA A 282 3.62 6.60 -33.97
CA ALA A 282 4.50 5.90 -34.90
C ALA A 282 3.83 4.67 -35.53
N SER A 283 2.95 3.99 -34.79
CA SER A 283 2.17 2.84 -35.24
C SER A 283 0.93 3.22 -36.07
N GLY A 284 0.60 4.50 -36.17
CA GLY A 284 -0.63 4.97 -36.83
C GLY A 284 -1.90 4.62 -36.05
N ALA A 285 -1.83 4.66 -34.73
CA ALA A 285 -2.98 4.37 -33.87
C ALA A 285 -4.17 5.28 -34.20
N PRO A 286 -5.41 4.76 -34.19
CA PRO A 286 -6.61 5.55 -34.54
C PRO A 286 -6.95 6.64 -33.51
N ARG A 287 -6.42 6.53 -32.30
CA ARG A 287 -6.53 7.53 -31.21
C ARG A 287 -5.36 7.41 -30.22
N PRO A 288 -5.10 8.45 -29.43
CA PRO A 288 -4.08 8.40 -28.37
C PRO A 288 -4.33 7.28 -27.37
N PRO A 289 -3.27 6.78 -26.70
CA PRO A 289 -3.42 5.82 -25.61
C PRO A 289 -4.17 6.44 -24.44
N GLU A 290 -4.85 5.60 -23.67
CA GLU A 290 -5.49 5.97 -22.42
C GLU A 290 -4.59 5.50 -21.27
N ILE A 291 -4.13 6.43 -20.44
CA ILE A 291 -3.26 6.16 -19.30
C ILE A 291 -4.05 6.44 -18.02
N THR A 292 -4.31 5.39 -17.26
CA THR A 292 -5.12 5.46 -16.05
C THR A 292 -4.26 5.11 -14.84
N PRO A 293 -4.15 6.01 -13.84
CA PRO A 293 -3.58 5.66 -12.54
C PRO A 293 -4.44 4.58 -11.85
N LEU A 294 -3.79 3.56 -11.27
CA LEU A 294 -4.44 2.52 -10.47
C LEU A 294 -4.24 2.81 -8.98
N ASP A 295 -3.00 2.68 -8.50
CA ASP A 295 -2.62 2.92 -7.11
C ASP A 295 -1.48 3.91 -7.02
N ARG A 296 -1.41 4.62 -5.89
CA ARG A 296 -0.33 5.56 -5.62
C ARG A 296 0.01 5.58 -4.14
N TYR A 297 1.28 5.36 -3.83
CA TYR A 297 1.85 5.53 -2.50
C TYR A 297 2.87 6.68 -2.52
N PRO A 298 2.80 7.62 -1.57
CA PRO A 298 3.78 8.69 -1.48
C PRO A 298 5.14 8.14 -1.04
N LEU A 299 6.20 8.90 -1.34
CA LEU A 299 7.51 8.69 -0.74
C LEU A 299 7.41 8.87 0.78
N ASN A 300 7.92 7.92 1.55
CA ASN A 300 8.06 8.07 2.99
C ASN A 300 9.47 8.55 3.34
N ILE A 301 9.52 9.74 3.95
CA ILE A 301 10.76 10.37 4.39
C ILE A 301 10.73 10.50 5.91
N ASN A 302 11.56 9.73 6.59
CA ASN A 302 11.68 9.81 8.03
C ASN A 302 12.42 11.09 8.46
N ASP A 303 11.84 11.81 9.41
CA ASP A 303 12.49 12.94 10.06
C ASP A 303 13.76 12.50 10.77
N LYS A 304 14.87 13.23 10.55
CA LYS A 304 16.18 12.86 11.10
C LYS A 304 16.20 12.88 12.62
N GLN A 305 15.65 13.92 13.23
CA GLN A 305 15.70 14.07 14.69
C GLN A 305 14.87 12.99 15.40
N SER A 306 13.69 12.68 14.86
CA SER A 306 12.84 11.63 15.37
C SER A 306 13.47 10.25 15.19
N SER A 307 14.10 9.99 14.04
CA SER A 307 14.81 8.73 13.77
C SER A 307 16.00 8.52 14.71
N ASP A 308 16.80 9.56 14.92
CA ASP A 308 17.95 9.50 15.82
C ASP A 308 17.50 9.23 17.28
N ARG A 309 16.39 9.82 17.71
CA ARG A 309 15.81 9.60 19.06
C ARG A 309 15.30 8.18 19.24
N VAL A 310 14.60 7.64 18.23
CA VAL A 310 14.12 6.25 18.26
C VAL A 310 15.28 5.26 18.25
N ALA A 311 16.35 5.53 17.50
CA ALA A 311 17.52 4.67 17.45
C ALA A 311 18.35 4.68 18.77
N ALA A 312 18.25 5.75 19.55
CA ALA A 312 18.96 5.90 20.82
C ALA A 312 18.20 5.31 22.02
N ALA A 313 16.93 4.98 21.88
CA ALA A 313 16.06 4.46 22.94
C ALA A 313 16.10 2.93 22.99
#